data_2946570bf184d7245fe3a953947f879c
#
_entry.id   2946570bf184d7245fe3a953947f879c
#
_cell.length_a   1.000
_cell.length_b   1.000
_cell.length_c   1.000
_cell.angle_alpha   90.00
_cell.angle_beta   90.00
_cell.angle_gamma   90.00
#
_symmetry.space_group_name_H-M   'P 1'
#
loop_
_entity.id
_entity.type
_entity.pdbx_description
1 polymer ?
#
loop_
_entity_poly.entity_id
_entity_poly.type
_entity_poly.pdbx_seq_one_letter_code
_entity_poly.pdbx_strand_id
1 'polypeptide(L)'
;METEKMVAEKWLIAIGASGAAGLRDIGALLSTLPADLDAAVLVVLHRPSDKPSFLREVLARRSRMPVFIAEQSEILRPGRAYIGEPAAHLSLFRTNVSALITHDASTHRNRTVDLLFESLANIGGEKIIGVVLSGSLDDGSRGLASIHKANGHTMALEPDREHAQYVGMPENAIRFNGPVDFIGSVATIADEIVKLVSTRANVAIEAV
;
A
#
# COMPACT_ATOMS: atom_id res chain seq x y z
N MET A 1 -22.43 15.80 -18.47
CA MET A 1 -21.58 14.64 -18.82
C MET A 1 -21.09 14.10 -17.49
N GLU A 2 -21.82 13.13 -16.92
CA GLU A 2 -21.40 12.44 -15.69
C GLU A 2 -20.12 11.68 -16.02
N THR A 3 -19.04 12.04 -15.37
CA THR A 3 -17.82 11.24 -15.38
C THR A 3 -18.15 9.93 -14.67
N GLU A 4 -18.32 8.86 -15.42
CA GLU A 4 -18.45 7.50 -14.91
C GLU A 4 -17.29 7.26 -13.94
N LYS A 5 -17.61 7.15 -12.65
CA LYS A 5 -16.61 6.99 -11.59
C LYS A 5 -15.97 5.61 -11.81
N MET A 6 -14.74 5.58 -12.27
CA MET A 6 -14.00 4.34 -12.42
C MET A 6 -13.85 3.68 -11.05
N VAL A 7 -14.12 2.38 -10.98
CA VAL A 7 -14.01 1.57 -9.76
C VAL A 7 -12.97 0.48 -10.02
N ALA A 8 -12.18 0.13 -9.02
CA ALA A 8 -11.19 -0.93 -9.14
C ALA A 8 -11.87 -2.28 -9.45
N GLU A 9 -11.51 -2.88 -10.57
CA GLU A 9 -12.01 -4.19 -10.98
C GLU A 9 -11.32 -5.34 -10.24
N LYS A 10 -10.04 -5.17 -9.89
CA LYS A 10 -9.20 -6.13 -9.16
C LYS A 10 -8.77 -5.54 -7.84
N TRP A 11 -8.43 -6.41 -6.89
CA TRP A 11 -7.89 -5.96 -5.62
C TRP A 11 -6.54 -5.29 -5.79
N LEU A 12 -6.42 -4.11 -5.20
CA LEU A 12 -5.20 -3.30 -5.13
C LEU A 12 -4.86 -3.04 -3.66
N ILE A 13 -3.69 -3.48 -3.24
CA ILE A 13 -3.21 -3.32 -1.86
C ILE A 13 -2.02 -2.38 -1.88
N ALA A 14 -2.15 -1.23 -1.25
CA ALA A 14 -1.05 -0.28 -1.11
C ALA A 14 -0.48 -0.31 0.31
N ILE A 15 0.83 -0.49 0.43
CA ILE A 15 1.56 -0.58 1.68
C ILE A 15 2.55 0.57 1.77
N GLY A 16 2.45 1.38 2.82
CA GLY A 16 3.34 2.48 3.12
C GLY A 16 4.14 2.25 4.41
N ALA A 17 5.44 2.50 4.36
CA ALA A 17 6.33 2.37 5.51
C ALA A 17 7.59 3.25 5.38
N SER A 18 8.36 3.36 6.46
CA SER A 18 9.62 4.10 6.47
C SER A 18 10.69 3.42 7.34
N GLY A 19 11.95 3.57 6.93
CA GLY A 19 13.10 3.14 7.72
C GLY A 19 13.26 1.62 7.86
N ALA A 20 14.16 1.22 8.78
CA ALA A 20 14.50 -0.19 8.97
C ALA A 20 13.36 -1.01 9.61
N ALA A 21 12.57 -0.40 10.49
CA ALA A 21 11.39 -1.04 11.07
C ALA A 21 10.34 -1.32 9.97
N GLY A 22 10.01 -0.31 9.16
CA GLY A 22 9.10 -0.46 8.03
C GLY A 22 9.54 -1.52 7.03
N LEU A 23 10.85 -1.62 6.73
CA LEU A 23 11.39 -2.69 5.88
C LEU A 23 11.16 -4.08 6.48
N ARG A 24 11.34 -4.24 7.81
CA ARG A 24 11.07 -5.52 8.50
C ARG A 24 9.59 -5.89 8.40
N ASP A 25 8.71 -4.93 8.64
CA ASP A 25 7.25 -5.15 8.64
C ASP A 25 6.74 -5.48 7.24
N ILE A 26 7.18 -4.76 6.20
CA ILE A 26 6.88 -5.11 4.80
C ILE A 26 7.34 -6.53 4.49
N GLY A 27 8.57 -6.88 4.86
CA GLY A 27 9.11 -8.22 4.63
C GLY A 27 8.32 -9.31 5.36
N ALA A 28 7.88 -9.06 6.60
CA ALA A 28 7.03 -9.96 7.37
C ALA A 28 5.65 -10.11 6.73
N LEU A 29 5.02 -8.99 6.32
CA LEU A 29 3.71 -9.02 5.65
C LEU A 29 3.78 -9.82 4.33
N LEU A 30 4.73 -9.52 3.46
CA LEU A 30 4.89 -10.23 2.18
C LEU A 30 5.27 -11.71 2.35
N SER A 31 5.90 -12.10 3.47
CA SER A 31 6.19 -13.50 3.79
C SER A 31 4.95 -14.28 4.27
N THR A 32 3.92 -13.57 4.74
CA THR A 32 2.68 -14.17 5.26
C THR A 32 1.60 -14.25 4.17
N LEU A 33 1.51 -13.24 3.30
CA LEU A 33 0.52 -13.23 2.21
C LEU A 33 0.73 -14.40 1.23
N PRO A 34 -0.35 -15.07 0.79
CA PRO A 34 -0.28 -16.16 -0.19
C PRO A 34 0.36 -15.73 -1.51
N ALA A 35 1.11 -16.64 -2.15
CA ALA A 35 1.74 -16.36 -3.45
C ALA A 35 0.72 -16.14 -4.58
N ASP A 36 -0.45 -16.76 -4.47
CA ASP A 36 -1.57 -16.73 -5.40
C ASP A 36 -2.68 -15.77 -5.00
N LEU A 37 -2.40 -14.84 -4.08
CA LEU A 37 -3.37 -13.82 -3.66
C LEU A 37 -3.94 -13.07 -4.88
N ASP A 38 -5.26 -13.06 -5.02
CA ASP A 38 -5.93 -12.37 -6.15
C ASP A 38 -5.93 -10.84 -5.98
N ALA A 39 -4.75 -10.30 -5.71
CA ALA A 39 -4.50 -8.88 -5.54
C ALA A 39 -3.13 -8.48 -6.06
N ALA A 40 -3.01 -7.27 -6.61
CA ALA A 40 -1.72 -6.63 -6.86
C ALA A 40 -1.30 -5.83 -5.62
N VAL A 41 -0.06 -6.04 -5.15
CA VAL A 41 0.49 -5.37 -3.97
C VAL A 41 1.45 -4.27 -4.41
N LEU A 42 1.23 -3.06 -3.95
CA LEU A 42 2.04 -1.88 -4.24
C LEU A 42 2.75 -1.45 -2.96
N VAL A 43 4.07 -1.32 -3.00
CA VAL A 43 4.87 -1.05 -1.80
C VAL A 43 5.65 0.23 -1.97
N VAL A 44 5.50 1.14 -1.02
CA VAL A 44 6.33 2.33 -0.87
C VAL A 44 7.06 2.27 0.46
N LEU A 45 8.38 2.29 0.38
CA LEU A 45 9.27 2.45 1.52
C LEU A 45 10.11 3.71 1.32
N HIS A 46 10.05 4.65 2.25
CA HIS A 46 10.93 5.83 2.22
C HIS A 46 12.39 5.42 2.27
N ARG A 47 13.16 5.85 1.29
CA ARG A 47 14.58 5.59 1.15
C ARG A 47 15.29 6.74 0.43
N PRO A 48 16.60 6.93 0.65
CA PRO A 48 17.37 7.94 -0.06
C PRO A 48 17.33 7.73 -1.58
N SER A 49 17.07 8.81 -2.34
CA SER A 49 17.01 8.77 -3.81
C SER A 49 18.38 8.83 -4.47
N ASP A 50 19.41 9.25 -3.73
CA ASP A 50 20.80 9.43 -4.16
C ASP A 50 21.68 8.19 -3.96
N LYS A 51 21.09 7.08 -3.47
CA LYS A 51 21.82 5.83 -3.22
C LYS A 51 21.22 4.67 -4.00
N PRO A 52 22.08 3.71 -4.44
CA PRO A 52 21.58 2.45 -5.00
C PRO A 52 20.59 1.76 -4.05
N SER A 53 19.51 1.25 -4.60
CA SER A 53 18.50 0.55 -3.80
C SER A 53 18.48 -0.93 -4.14
N PHE A 54 18.64 -1.75 -3.11
CA PHE A 54 18.52 -3.20 -3.18
C PHE A 54 17.16 -3.67 -2.60
N LEU A 55 16.16 -2.80 -2.54
CA LEU A 55 14.87 -3.09 -1.92
C LEU A 55 14.19 -4.29 -2.59
N ARG A 56 14.21 -4.37 -3.92
CA ARG A 56 13.64 -5.49 -4.67
C ARG A 56 14.26 -6.82 -4.23
N GLU A 57 15.60 -6.89 -4.20
CA GLU A 57 16.35 -8.09 -3.82
C GLU A 57 16.07 -8.50 -2.37
N VAL A 58 16.01 -7.53 -1.47
CA VAL A 58 15.75 -7.76 -0.04
C VAL A 58 14.33 -8.29 0.16
N LEU A 59 13.34 -7.68 -0.48
CA LEU A 59 11.95 -8.14 -0.37
C LEU A 59 11.71 -9.46 -1.09
N ALA A 60 12.30 -9.67 -2.27
CA ALA A 60 12.16 -10.91 -3.03
C ALA A 60 12.67 -12.16 -2.27
N ARG A 61 13.66 -12.00 -1.36
CA ARG A 61 14.15 -13.10 -0.52
C ARG A 61 13.18 -13.52 0.58
N ARG A 62 12.24 -12.68 0.94
CA ARG A 62 11.28 -12.91 2.03
C ARG A 62 9.85 -13.13 1.53
N SER A 63 9.49 -12.50 0.44
CA SER A 63 8.16 -12.57 -0.14
C SER A 63 7.85 -13.94 -0.72
N ARG A 64 6.62 -14.41 -0.53
CA ARG A 64 6.10 -15.60 -1.23
C ARG A 64 5.71 -15.30 -2.68
N MET A 65 5.32 -14.05 -2.97
CA MET A 65 5.01 -13.60 -4.32
C MET A 65 6.23 -12.93 -4.97
N PRO A 66 6.36 -12.96 -6.31
CA PRO A 66 7.44 -12.27 -7.01
C PRO A 66 7.36 -10.76 -6.81
N VAL A 67 8.53 -10.11 -6.64
CA VAL A 67 8.68 -8.67 -6.44
C VAL A 67 9.29 -8.03 -7.68
N PHE A 68 8.62 -7.02 -8.21
CA PHE A 68 9.02 -6.27 -9.40
C PHE A 68 9.25 -4.80 -9.08
N ILE A 69 10.10 -4.16 -9.87
CA ILE A 69 10.12 -2.70 -9.97
C ILE A 69 9.02 -2.35 -10.97
N ALA A 70 8.08 -1.49 -10.60
CA ALA A 70 7.01 -1.07 -11.48
C ALA A 70 7.54 -0.22 -12.63
N GLU A 71 7.10 -0.51 -13.85
CA GLU A 71 7.47 0.22 -15.05
C GLU A 71 6.37 1.22 -15.45
N GLN A 72 6.75 2.24 -16.22
CA GLN A 72 5.82 3.23 -16.74
C GLN A 72 4.72 2.54 -17.57
N SER A 73 3.46 2.80 -17.26
CA SER A 73 2.28 2.23 -17.94
C SER A 73 2.16 0.70 -17.84
N GLU A 74 2.87 0.07 -16.90
CA GLU A 74 2.74 -1.38 -16.68
C GLU A 74 1.34 -1.74 -16.17
N ILE A 75 0.75 -2.81 -16.72
CA ILE A 75 -0.50 -3.37 -16.22
C ILE A 75 -0.21 -4.25 -15.00
N LEU A 76 -0.73 -3.85 -13.84
CA LEU A 76 -0.55 -4.58 -12.60
C LEU A 76 -1.30 -5.93 -12.64
N ARG A 77 -0.65 -6.98 -12.15
CA ARG A 77 -1.20 -8.34 -12.13
C ARG A 77 -1.35 -8.85 -10.70
N PRO A 78 -2.42 -9.58 -10.38
CA PRO A 78 -2.55 -10.27 -9.10
C PRO A 78 -1.40 -11.24 -8.84
N GLY A 79 -1.16 -11.54 -7.57
CA GLY A 79 -0.08 -12.42 -7.13
C GLY A 79 1.31 -11.82 -7.30
N ARG A 80 1.42 -10.48 -7.39
CA ARG A 80 2.69 -9.77 -7.57
C ARG A 80 2.80 -8.58 -6.64
N ALA A 81 4.02 -8.34 -6.15
CA ALA A 81 4.37 -7.13 -5.43
C ALA A 81 5.17 -6.19 -6.34
N TYR A 82 4.84 -4.92 -6.31
CA TYR A 82 5.46 -3.86 -7.10
C TYR A 82 6.03 -2.79 -6.19
N ILE A 83 7.25 -2.37 -6.45
CA ILE A 83 7.90 -1.26 -5.77
C ILE A 83 8.25 -0.15 -6.76
N GLY A 84 8.27 1.09 -6.31
CA GLY A 84 8.78 2.22 -7.12
C GLY A 84 10.31 2.32 -7.08
N GLU A 85 10.90 2.99 -8.05
CA GLU A 85 12.29 3.42 -8.03
C GLU A 85 12.52 4.53 -6.99
N PRO A 86 13.73 4.65 -6.38
CA PRO A 86 14.00 5.68 -5.36
C PRO A 86 13.83 7.13 -5.85
N ALA A 87 14.06 7.36 -7.14
CA ALA A 87 13.98 8.67 -7.76
C ALA A 87 12.60 9.01 -8.34
N ALA A 88 11.65 8.08 -8.25
CA ALA A 88 10.30 8.23 -8.81
C ALA A 88 9.22 7.87 -7.80
N HIS A 89 8.03 8.44 -7.97
CA HIS A 89 6.87 8.09 -7.17
C HIS A 89 6.03 7.05 -7.90
N LEU A 90 5.68 5.98 -7.17
CA LEU A 90 4.73 4.99 -7.64
C LEU A 90 3.31 5.52 -7.42
N SER A 91 2.56 5.67 -8.49
CA SER A 91 1.15 6.06 -8.45
C SER A 91 0.37 5.37 -9.57
N LEU A 92 -0.95 5.34 -9.46
CA LEU A 92 -1.80 4.75 -10.48
C LEU A 92 -2.51 5.82 -11.29
N PHE A 93 -2.45 5.67 -12.60
CA PHE A 93 -3.10 6.58 -13.54
C PHE A 93 -4.49 6.08 -13.97
N ARG A 94 -4.66 4.76 -14.07
CA ARG A 94 -5.94 4.08 -14.42
C ARG A 94 -6.07 2.80 -13.62
N THR A 95 -7.25 2.20 -13.63
CA THR A 95 -7.49 0.89 -13.04
C THR A 95 -6.49 -0.13 -13.58
N ASN A 96 -5.70 -0.74 -12.69
CA ASN A 96 -4.66 -1.74 -13.01
C ASN A 96 -3.47 -1.24 -13.85
N VAL A 97 -3.25 0.05 -13.96
CA VAL A 97 -2.08 0.60 -14.63
C VAL A 97 -1.26 1.41 -13.66
N SER A 98 0.04 1.16 -13.60
CA SER A 98 0.98 1.96 -12.81
C SER A 98 1.57 3.11 -13.64
N ALA A 99 1.88 4.22 -12.99
CA ALA A 99 2.66 5.29 -13.57
C ALA A 99 3.82 5.65 -12.63
N LEU A 100 5.01 5.79 -13.18
CA LEU A 100 6.14 6.33 -12.45
C LEU A 100 6.23 7.83 -12.74
N ILE A 101 6.13 8.65 -11.69
CA ILE A 101 6.25 10.08 -11.81
C ILE A 101 7.63 10.47 -11.32
N THR A 102 8.50 10.92 -12.25
CA THR A 102 9.80 11.44 -11.89
C THR A 102 9.62 12.83 -11.29
N HIS A 103 10.18 13.10 -10.12
CA HIS A 103 10.09 14.40 -9.48
C HIS A 103 11.38 15.18 -9.61
N ASP A 104 11.23 16.45 -9.92
CA ASP A 104 12.20 17.44 -9.58
C ASP A 104 12.37 17.45 -8.05
N ALA A 105 13.59 17.31 -7.59
CA ALA A 105 14.00 16.82 -6.27
C ALA A 105 13.46 17.56 -5.03
N SER A 106 12.59 18.55 -5.15
CA SER A 106 12.30 19.49 -4.06
C SER A 106 10.93 19.37 -3.40
N THR A 107 9.90 18.87 -4.08
CA THR A 107 8.54 19.18 -3.62
C THR A 107 7.80 18.08 -2.84
N HIS A 108 8.14 16.78 -3.00
CA HIS A 108 7.32 15.71 -2.41
C HIS A 108 8.09 14.52 -1.82
N ARG A 109 9.36 14.66 -1.48
CA ARG A 109 10.22 13.57 -0.97
C ARG A 109 9.65 12.82 0.26
N ASN A 110 8.85 13.50 1.07
CA ASN A 110 8.32 12.98 2.32
C ASN A 110 6.81 12.62 2.27
N ARG A 111 6.23 12.49 1.05
CA ARG A 111 4.82 12.20 0.85
C ARG A 111 4.56 11.14 -0.21
N THR A 112 5.46 10.22 -0.39
CA THR A 112 5.37 9.18 -1.41
C THR A 112 4.28 8.17 -1.13
N VAL A 113 3.98 7.92 0.15
CA VAL A 113 2.88 7.04 0.57
C VAL A 113 1.54 7.74 0.35
N ASP A 114 1.39 9.00 0.76
CA ASP A 114 0.17 9.79 0.50
C ASP A 114 -0.13 9.84 -0.99
N LEU A 115 0.86 10.08 -1.87
CA LEU A 115 0.68 10.12 -3.32
C LEU A 115 0.18 8.79 -3.90
N LEU A 116 0.75 7.67 -3.48
CA LEU A 116 0.25 6.35 -3.89
C LEU A 116 -1.20 6.16 -3.43
N PHE A 117 -1.50 6.41 -2.16
CA PHE A 117 -2.82 6.20 -1.59
C PHE A 117 -3.86 7.12 -2.22
N GLU A 118 -3.55 8.39 -2.46
CA GLU A 118 -4.42 9.33 -3.16
C GLU A 118 -4.70 8.90 -4.59
N SER A 119 -3.70 8.34 -5.29
CA SER A 119 -3.90 7.81 -6.64
C SER A 119 -4.89 6.62 -6.68
N LEU A 120 -4.84 5.75 -5.67
CA LEU A 120 -5.83 4.68 -5.51
C LEU A 120 -7.21 5.23 -5.10
N ALA A 121 -7.26 6.19 -4.19
CA ALA A 121 -8.51 6.84 -3.80
C ALA A 121 -9.22 7.51 -4.99
N ASN A 122 -8.47 8.04 -5.96
CA ASN A 122 -9.04 8.60 -7.20
C ASN A 122 -9.68 7.54 -8.11
N ILE A 123 -9.20 6.30 -8.06
CA ILE A 123 -9.86 5.15 -8.71
C ILE A 123 -11.11 4.79 -7.90
N GLY A 124 -10.96 4.64 -6.60
CA GLY A 124 -12.06 4.36 -5.66
C GLY A 124 -12.58 2.93 -5.71
N GLY A 125 -13.43 2.62 -4.76
CA GLY A 125 -14.14 1.34 -4.66
C GLY A 125 -13.61 0.40 -3.58
N GLU A 126 -14.43 -0.59 -3.29
CA GLU A 126 -14.25 -1.52 -2.18
C GLU A 126 -13.12 -2.54 -2.38
N LYS A 127 -12.50 -2.59 -3.55
CA LYS A 127 -11.35 -3.47 -3.85
C LYS A 127 -10.00 -2.77 -3.67
N ILE A 128 -9.95 -1.72 -2.85
CA ILE A 128 -8.74 -1.01 -2.50
C ILE A 128 -8.46 -1.19 -1.01
N ILE A 129 -7.23 -1.56 -0.68
CA ILE A 129 -6.74 -1.68 0.70
C ILE A 129 -5.51 -0.78 0.85
N GLY A 130 -5.57 0.17 1.80
CA GLY A 130 -4.42 0.96 2.23
C GLY A 130 -3.89 0.44 3.56
N VAL A 131 -2.57 0.25 3.67
CA VAL A 131 -1.91 -0.26 4.88
C VAL A 131 -0.76 0.66 5.26
N VAL A 132 -0.79 1.21 6.47
CA VAL A 132 0.32 1.97 7.06
C VAL A 132 1.04 1.10 8.09
N LEU A 133 2.33 0.83 7.84
CA LEU A 133 3.22 0.11 8.73
C LEU A 133 4.19 1.05 9.44
N SER A 134 5.20 0.50 10.15
CA SER A 134 6.18 1.28 10.89
C SER A 134 6.87 2.33 10.02
N GLY A 135 7.09 3.48 10.61
CA GLY A 135 7.79 4.59 9.98
C GLY A 135 7.78 5.84 10.83
N SER A 136 8.59 6.81 10.45
CA SER A 136 8.63 8.13 11.09
C SER A 136 7.73 9.10 10.36
N LEU A 137 7.29 10.16 11.06
CA LEU A 137 6.45 11.24 10.55
C LEU A 137 4.99 10.79 10.25
N ASP A 138 4.33 11.45 9.30
CA ASP A 138 2.88 11.37 9.07
C ASP A 138 2.50 10.98 7.63
N ASP A 139 3.48 10.58 6.80
CA ASP A 139 3.20 10.18 5.42
C ASP A 139 2.30 8.94 5.38
N GLY A 140 1.29 8.97 4.53
CA GLY A 140 0.23 7.97 4.43
C GLY A 140 -1.04 8.30 5.23
N SER A 141 -1.00 9.23 6.18
CA SER A 141 -2.18 9.57 7.00
C SER A 141 -3.30 10.20 6.18
N ARG A 142 -2.96 11.12 5.28
CA ARG A 142 -3.93 11.80 4.41
C ARG A 142 -4.44 10.87 3.32
N GLY A 143 -3.52 10.14 2.72
CA GLY A 143 -3.85 9.16 1.68
C GLY A 143 -4.74 8.05 2.21
N LEU A 144 -4.50 7.55 3.43
CA LEU A 144 -5.34 6.55 4.07
C LEU A 144 -6.77 7.07 4.29
N ALA A 145 -6.91 8.30 4.80
CA ALA A 145 -8.21 8.95 4.93
C ALA A 145 -8.92 9.16 3.58
N SER A 146 -8.15 9.40 2.51
CA SER A 146 -8.70 9.51 1.15
C SER A 146 -9.21 8.16 0.63
N ILE A 147 -8.50 7.06 0.89
CA ILE A 147 -8.94 5.69 0.57
C ILE A 147 -10.26 5.38 1.29
N HIS A 148 -10.34 5.68 2.59
CA HIS A 148 -11.59 5.48 3.36
C HIS A 148 -12.77 6.25 2.75
N LYS A 149 -12.59 7.54 2.43
CA LYS A 149 -13.62 8.35 1.77
C LYS A 149 -14.04 7.83 0.40
N ALA A 150 -13.16 7.11 -0.27
CA ALA A 150 -13.42 6.47 -1.57
C ALA A 150 -14.03 5.07 -1.45
N ASN A 151 -14.47 4.65 -0.26
CA ASN A 151 -15.01 3.33 0.11
C ASN A 151 -14.00 2.18 -0.03
N GLY A 152 -12.70 2.45 0.09
CA GLY A 152 -11.67 1.44 0.27
C GLY A 152 -11.50 1.06 1.74
N HIS A 153 -10.76 -0.02 1.99
CA HIS A 153 -10.43 -0.50 3.33
C HIS A 153 -9.11 0.10 3.81
N THR A 154 -9.03 0.42 5.10
CA THR A 154 -7.89 1.08 5.69
C THR A 154 -7.35 0.30 6.89
N MET A 155 -6.03 0.10 6.93
CA MET A 155 -5.38 -0.66 7.98
C MET A 155 -4.15 0.09 8.50
N ALA A 156 -3.88 -0.03 9.78
CA ALA A 156 -2.66 0.48 10.40
C ALA A 156 -2.05 -0.55 11.34
N LEU A 157 -0.72 -0.56 11.40
CA LEU A 157 0.00 -1.35 12.39
C LEU A 157 -0.39 -0.87 13.80
N GLU A 158 -0.61 -1.80 14.72
CA GLU A 158 -0.83 -1.46 16.13
C GLU A 158 0.39 -0.75 16.70
N PRO A 159 0.20 0.45 17.33
CA PRO A 159 1.29 1.18 17.95
C PRO A 159 2.00 0.38 19.05
N ASP A 160 3.31 0.48 19.08
CA ASP A 160 4.10 -0.11 20.16
C ASP A 160 3.90 0.68 21.46
N ARG A 161 3.22 0.08 22.42
CA ARG A 161 2.92 0.72 23.73
C ARG A 161 4.15 0.95 24.59
N GLU A 162 5.20 0.15 24.43
CA GLU A 162 6.43 0.30 25.20
C GLU A 162 7.26 1.49 24.73
N HIS A 163 7.10 1.90 23.47
CA HIS A 163 7.79 3.05 22.88
C HIS A 163 6.83 4.21 22.52
N ALA A 164 5.72 4.35 23.25
CA ALA A 164 4.66 5.34 23.01
C ALA A 164 5.11 6.82 22.98
N GLN A 165 6.35 7.11 23.37
CA GLN A 165 6.96 8.45 23.25
C GLN A 165 7.32 8.82 21.79
N TYR A 166 7.40 7.85 20.88
CA TYR A 166 7.69 8.09 19.47
C TYR A 166 6.41 7.96 18.66
N VAL A 167 5.85 9.11 18.26
CA VAL A 167 4.71 9.13 17.36
C VAL A 167 5.21 8.91 15.93
N GLY A 168 4.86 7.76 15.34
CA GLY A 168 5.25 7.37 14.00
C GLY A 168 4.08 7.39 13.01
N MET A 169 4.31 6.81 11.84
CA MET A 169 3.30 6.74 10.77
C MET A 169 1.99 6.07 11.23
N PRO A 170 2.00 4.92 11.95
CA PRO A 170 0.76 4.29 12.39
C PRO A 170 -0.05 5.17 13.35
N GLU A 171 0.58 5.74 14.37
CA GLU A 171 -0.08 6.62 15.34
C GLU A 171 -0.66 7.86 14.69
N ASN A 172 0.08 8.45 13.75
CA ASN A 172 -0.39 9.62 12.99
C ASN A 172 -1.58 9.25 12.10
N ALA A 173 -1.55 8.11 11.41
CA ALA A 173 -2.65 7.64 10.60
C ALA A 173 -3.91 7.38 11.44
N ILE A 174 -3.77 6.74 12.61
CA ILE A 174 -4.89 6.44 13.53
C ILE A 174 -5.50 7.74 14.12
N ARG A 175 -4.69 8.76 14.38
CA ARG A 175 -5.13 10.05 14.94
C ARG A 175 -5.64 11.04 13.89
N PHE A 176 -5.40 10.77 12.61
CA PHE A 176 -5.82 11.64 11.53
C PHE A 176 -7.35 11.63 11.35
N ASN A 177 -7.91 12.68 10.75
CA ASN A 177 -9.36 12.83 10.49
C ASN A 177 -9.87 11.79 9.48
N GLY A 178 -10.11 10.60 9.92
CA GLY A 178 -10.65 9.48 9.14
C GLY A 178 -10.50 8.20 9.96
N PRO A 179 -11.52 7.35 9.97
CA PRO A 179 -11.41 6.08 10.66
C PRO A 179 -10.40 5.18 9.95
N VAL A 180 -9.64 4.42 10.74
CA VAL A 180 -8.89 3.25 10.29
C VAL A 180 -9.76 2.04 10.59
N ASP A 181 -10.12 1.26 9.57
CA ASP A 181 -11.07 0.15 9.69
C ASP A 181 -10.49 -1.02 10.49
N PHE A 182 -9.18 -1.23 10.41
CA PHE A 182 -8.48 -2.30 11.11
C PHE A 182 -7.14 -1.85 11.68
N ILE A 183 -6.91 -2.12 12.96
CA ILE A 183 -5.64 -1.87 13.65
C ILE A 183 -5.16 -3.20 14.23
N GLY A 184 -3.94 -3.62 13.92
CA GLY A 184 -3.43 -4.89 14.41
C GLY A 184 -1.95 -5.12 14.13
N SER A 185 -1.46 -6.29 14.53
CA SER A 185 -0.10 -6.73 14.21
C SER A 185 0.05 -7.02 12.72
N VAL A 186 1.29 -7.16 12.24
CA VAL A 186 1.55 -7.54 10.83
C VAL A 186 0.86 -8.85 10.46
N ALA A 187 0.81 -9.82 11.38
CA ALA A 187 0.15 -11.10 11.14
C ALA A 187 -1.37 -10.94 11.01
N THR A 188 -2.02 -10.22 11.92
CA THR A 188 -3.47 -10.00 11.86
C THR A 188 -3.90 -9.11 10.71
N ILE A 189 -3.05 -8.16 10.29
CA ILE A 189 -3.24 -7.39 9.05
C ILE A 189 -3.22 -8.34 7.82
N ALA A 190 -2.26 -9.27 7.77
CA ALA A 190 -2.21 -10.26 6.68
C ALA A 190 -3.47 -11.12 6.63
N ASP A 191 -3.95 -11.60 7.79
CA ASP A 191 -5.17 -12.42 7.88
C ASP A 191 -6.40 -11.62 7.41
N GLU A 192 -6.53 -10.36 7.80
CA GLU A 192 -7.66 -9.51 7.36
C GLU A 192 -7.60 -9.20 5.86
N ILE A 193 -6.40 -8.96 5.31
CA ILE A 193 -6.22 -8.81 3.85
C ILE A 193 -6.70 -10.07 3.12
N VAL A 194 -6.24 -11.25 3.54
CA VAL A 194 -6.62 -12.53 2.91
C VAL A 194 -8.13 -12.75 3.01
N LYS A 195 -8.74 -12.49 4.15
CA LYS A 195 -10.17 -12.58 4.37
C LYS A 195 -10.95 -11.68 3.41
N LEU A 196 -10.60 -10.40 3.30
CA LEU A 196 -11.28 -9.45 2.40
C LEU A 196 -11.18 -9.88 0.94
N VAL A 197 -9.98 -10.26 0.49
CA VAL A 197 -9.75 -10.68 -0.90
C VAL A 197 -10.50 -11.97 -1.22
N SER A 198 -10.53 -12.96 -0.29
CA SER A 198 -11.16 -14.27 -0.50
C SER A 198 -12.68 -14.26 -0.40
N THR A 199 -13.27 -13.46 0.50
CA THR A 199 -14.72 -13.45 0.76
C THR A 199 -15.51 -13.03 -0.48
N ARG A 200 -14.99 -12.15 -1.30
CA ARG A 200 -15.66 -11.67 -2.52
C ARG A 200 -15.39 -12.51 -3.77
N ALA A 201 -14.36 -13.35 -3.77
CA ALA A 201 -14.19 -14.34 -4.82
C ALA A 201 -15.34 -15.36 -4.82
N ASN A 202 -15.83 -15.75 -3.64
CA ASN A 202 -16.92 -16.72 -3.50
C ASN A 202 -18.31 -16.16 -3.89
N VAL A 203 -18.57 -14.87 -3.67
CA VAL A 203 -19.87 -14.25 -4.05
C VAL A 203 -20.03 -14.17 -5.57
N ALA A 204 -18.93 -14.03 -6.33
CA ALA A 204 -18.98 -13.99 -7.80
C ALA A 204 -19.26 -15.38 -8.42
N ILE A 205 -18.96 -16.47 -7.71
CA ILE A 205 -19.19 -17.85 -8.18
C ILE A 205 -20.64 -18.31 -7.93
N GLU A 206 -21.29 -17.80 -6.86
CA GLU A 206 -22.69 -18.13 -6.56
C GLU A 206 -23.72 -17.33 -7.38
N ALA A 207 -23.28 -16.30 -8.14
CA ALA A 207 -24.14 -15.45 -8.96
C ALA A 207 -24.19 -15.86 -10.45
N VAL A 208 -23.63 -16.99 -10.84
CA VAL A 208 -23.66 -17.61 -12.18
C VAL A 208 -24.44 -18.92 -12.11
#